data_7400db8ab8d97be40b7f7059f3310f92
#
_entry.id   7400db8ab8d97be40b7f7059f3310f92
#
_cell.length_a   1.000
_cell.length_b   1.000
_cell.length_c   1.000
_cell.angle_alpha   90.00
_cell.angle_beta   90.00
_cell.angle_gamma   90.00
#
_symmetry.space_group_name_H-M   'P 1'
#
loop_
_entity.id
_entity.type
_entity.pdbx_description
1 polymer ?
#
loop_
_entity_poly.entity_id
_entity_poly.type
_entity_poly.pdbx_seq_one_letter_code
_entity_poly.pdbx_strand_id
1 'polypeptide(L)'
;MSESSSLQARPVAAPLSSWQQAVSGQRRFGLIAHRLHRTGSDSALAQWARSSEDLVRQLGLQLVTVGAAFDALLNEELLVDYPGLHRLPNGREGGLMRVVSRIAGGLTPGEALDGVIFLMDPVDPSSTFPEAQALKRQCVTHGKPFVPTLAGALEWVWVEALVAGLAPERLGATAVAELDPADQTLALIAHDARKAQMVDFAGQHFDLLSRFESRVATGTTGGLLNELAWSRGWPAGQPWVTRYQSGPLGGDAQIAELVLDGACQKVIFFEDPHVARQHEADIQLMERAVWSAGARCSCLNSPAMAALWAQGLERIQPS
;
A
#
# COMPACT_ATOMS: atom_id res chain seq x y z
N MET A 1 -3.11 -27.36 -50.59
CA MET A 1 -3.90 -26.21 -50.11
C MET A 1 -3.89 -26.32 -48.59
N SER A 2 -2.98 -25.63 -47.96
CA SER A 2 -2.80 -25.61 -46.50
C SER A 2 -3.08 -24.19 -46.05
N GLU A 3 -4.19 -24.01 -45.34
CA GLU A 3 -4.54 -22.74 -44.70
C GLU A 3 -3.75 -22.61 -43.41
N SER A 4 -2.84 -21.62 -43.39
CA SER A 4 -2.14 -21.17 -42.20
C SER A 4 -3.06 -20.25 -41.42
N SER A 5 -3.60 -20.74 -40.32
CA SER A 5 -4.34 -19.93 -39.33
C SER A 5 -3.35 -19.05 -38.54
N SER A 6 -3.36 -17.76 -38.81
CA SER A 6 -2.64 -16.75 -38.05
C SER A 6 -3.37 -16.51 -36.71
N LEU A 7 -2.80 -16.98 -35.62
CA LEU A 7 -3.18 -16.57 -34.29
C LEU A 7 -2.76 -15.11 -34.05
N GLN A 8 -3.70 -14.18 -34.23
CA GLN A 8 -3.54 -12.82 -33.80
C GLN A 8 -3.54 -12.77 -32.27
N ALA A 9 -2.41 -12.40 -31.68
CA ALA A 9 -2.29 -12.09 -30.27
C ALA A 9 -3.21 -10.89 -29.93
N ARG A 10 -4.16 -11.09 -29.04
CA ARG A 10 -4.98 -10.01 -28.47
C ARG A 10 -4.12 -9.18 -27.52
N PRO A 11 -4.07 -7.85 -27.64
CA PRO A 11 -3.43 -7.00 -26.66
C PRO A 11 -4.29 -6.98 -25.39
N VAL A 12 -3.77 -7.50 -24.28
CA VAL A 12 -4.35 -7.32 -22.94
C VAL A 12 -3.72 -6.05 -22.35
N ALA A 13 -4.26 -4.93 -22.73
CA ALA A 13 -4.09 -3.70 -21.97
C ALA A 13 -5.48 -3.24 -21.53
N ALA A 14 -5.84 -3.51 -20.29
CA ALA A 14 -6.97 -2.82 -19.68
C ALA A 14 -6.62 -1.34 -19.55
N PRO A 15 -7.50 -0.42 -19.95
CA PRO A 15 -7.18 0.98 -19.99
C PRO A 15 -7.00 1.56 -18.60
N LEU A 16 -5.87 2.22 -18.35
CA LEU A 16 -5.59 3.07 -17.18
C LEU A 16 -6.63 4.20 -16.99
N SER A 17 -7.53 4.37 -17.95
CA SER A 17 -8.49 5.49 -18.01
C SER A 17 -9.58 5.49 -16.93
N SER A 18 -9.87 4.36 -16.28
CA SER A 18 -10.88 4.33 -15.20
C SER A 18 -10.39 4.98 -13.91
N TRP A 19 -9.09 5.03 -13.68
CA TRP A 19 -8.49 5.62 -12.46
C TRP A 19 -8.29 7.13 -12.58
N GLN A 20 -8.02 7.63 -13.78
CA GLN A 20 -7.93 9.08 -14.04
C GLN A 20 -9.27 9.79 -13.90
N GLN A 21 -10.38 9.11 -14.08
CA GLN A 21 -11.73 9.66 -13.87
C GLN A 21 -12.16 9.70 -12.40
N ALA A 22 -11.52 8.93 -11.51
CA ALA A 22 -11.82 8.93 -10.08
C ALA A 22 -11.28 10.17 -9.32
N VAL A 23 -10.39 10.95 -9.92
CA VAL A 23 -9.72 12.11 -9.27
C VAL A 23 -10.65 13.33 -9.13
N SER A 24 -11.84 13.33 -9.72
CA SER A 24 -12.78 14.45 -9.63
C SER A 24 -13.81 14.34 -8.47
N GLY A 25 -13.78 13.24 -7.71
CA GLY A 25 -14.67 12.99 -6.59
C GLY A 25 -13.96 13.05 -5.24
N GLN A 26 -14.71 13.39 -4.20
CA GLN A 26 -14.23 13.37 -2.82
C GLN A 26 -13.81 11.94 -2.42
N ARG A 27 -12.54 11.73 -2.08
CA ARG A 27 -11.97 10.42 -1.74
C ARG A 27 -12.48 9.93 -0.39
N ARG A 28 -12.78 8.65 -0.29
CA ARG A 28 -13.41 8.01 0.88
C ARG A 28 -12.58 6.83 1.37
N PHE A 29 -12.13 6.88 2.61
CA PHE A 29 -11.32 5.81 3.21
C PHE A 29 -12.00 5.22 4.44
N GLY A 30 -11.92 3.89 4.58
CA GLY A 30 -12.16 3.25 5.86
C GLY A 30 -11.01 3.56 6.81
N LEU A 31 -11.32 3.97 8.06
CA LEU A 31 -10.32 4.20 9.09
C LEU A 31 -10.58 3.28 10.28
N ILE A 32 -9.67 2.36 10.50
CA ILE A 32 -9.77 1.31 11.50
C ILE A 32 -8.45 1.24 12.26
N ALA A 33 -8.52 0.99 13.55
CA ALA A 33 -7.33 0.74 14.35
C ALA A 33 -7.58 -0.41 15.33
N HIS A 34 -6.62 -1.31 15.42
CA HIS A 34 -6.58 -2.32 16.47
C HIS A 34 -6.50 -1.66 17.85
N ARG A 35 -6.92 -2.37 18.90
CA ARG A 35 -6.98 -1.84 20.26
C ARG A 35 -5.69 -1.16 20.72
N LEU A 36 -4.54 -1.76 20.45
CA LEU A 36 -3.23 -1.19 20.83
C LEU A 36 -2.88 0.07 20.04
N HIS A 37 -3.42 0.23 18.85
CA HIS A 37 -3.17 1.39 17.99
C HIS A 37 -4.18 2.53 18.12
N ARG A 38 -5.15 2.41 19.05
CA ARG A 38 -6.14 3.48 19.29
C ARG A 38 -6.28 3.89 20.75
N THR A 39 -5.49 3.32 21.68
CA THR A 39 -5.61 3.60 23.12
C THR A 39 -4.48 4.51 23.56
N GLY A 40 -4.86 5.68 24.06
CA GLY A 40 -3.94 6.71 24.58
C GLY A 40 -3.44 7.68 23.54
N SER A 41 -2.90 8.79 24.05
CA SER A 41 -2.43 9.92 23.26
C SER A 41 -1.29 9.57 22.30
N ASP A 42 -0.48 8.60 22.63
CA ASP A 42 0.66 8.15 21.80
C ASP A 42 0.32 6.96 20.88
N SER A 43 -0.97 6.62 20.78
CA SER A 43 -1.41 5.56 19.87
C SER A 43 -1.12 5.93 18.41
N ALA A 44 -0.90 4.91 17.57
CA ALA A 44 -0.65 5.14 16.14
C ALA A 44 -1.80 5.94 15.46
N LEU A 45 -3.04 5.71 15.88
CA LEU A 45 -4.20 6.46 15.39
C LEU A 45 -4.12 7.95 15.76
N ALA A 46 -3.75 8.26 17.01
CA ALA A 46 -3.61 9.63 17.47
C ALA A 46 -2.43 10.33 16.80
N GLN A 47 -1.29 9.66 16.65
CA GLN A 47 -0.12 10.18 15.93
C GLN A 47 -0.48 10.48 14.46
N TRP A 48 -1.12 9.53 13.78
CA TRP A 48 -1.57 9.72 12.40
C TRP A 48 -2.52 10.93 12.29
N ALA A 49 -3.53 11.00 13.15
CA ALA A 49 -4.52 12.07 13.08
C ALA A 49 -3.89 13.45 13.30
N ARG A 50 -3.03 13.61 14.32
CA ARG A 50 -2.32 14.89 14.57
C ARG A 50 -1.45 15.32 13.41
N SER A 51 -0.75 14.38 12.79
CA SER A 51 0.17 14.67 11.69
C SER A 51 -0.54 14.89 10.35
N SER A 52 -1.78 14.40 10.22
CA SER A 52 -2.49 14.40 8.94
C SER A 52 -3.74 15.31 8.92
N GLU A 53 -4.20 15.81 10.08
CA GLU A 53 -5.48 16.53 10.18
C GLU A 53 -5.61 17.67 9.19
N ASP A 54 -4.60 18.51 9.07
CA ASP A 54 -4.62 19.67 8.15
C ASP A 54 -4.77 19.21 6.68
N LEU A 55 -4.03 18.19 6.28
CA LEU A 55 -4.14 17.63 4.92
C LEU A 55 -5.48 16.93 4.70
N VAL A 56 -5.95 16.15 5.66
CA VAL A 56 -7.25 15.47 5.62
C VAL A 56 -8.38 16.50 5.41
N ARG A 57 -8.35 17.60 6.16
CA ARG A 57 -9.31 18.71 6.04
C ARG A 57 -9.16 19.44 4.70
N GLN A 58 -7.94 19.75 4.29
CA GLN A 58 -7.67 20.45 3.03
C GLN A 58 -8.11 19.63 1.80
N LEU A 59 -7.88 18.31 1.83
CA LEU A 59 -8.29 17.39 0.76
C LEU A 59 -9.76 17.02 0.83
N GLY A 60 -10.44 17.32 1.94
CA GLY A 60 -11.84 16.93 2.15
C GLY A 60 -12.03 15.41 2.22
N LEU A 61 -11.01 14.65 2.69
CA LEU A 61 -11.08 13.19 2.73
C LEU A 61 -12.23 12.71 3.61
N GLN A 62 -13.05 11.83 3.10
CA GLN A 62 -14.13 11.21 3.88
C GLN A 62 -13.58 10.00 4.62
N LEU A 63 -13.62 10.03 5.94
CA LEU A 63 -13.14 8.98 6.82
C LEU A 63 -14.31 8.21 7.41
N VAL A 64 -14.51 6.98 6.96
CA VAL A 64 -15.56 6.08 7.43
C VAL A 64 -14.98 5.18 8.51
N THR A 65 -15.24 5.51 9.75
CA THR A 65 -14.51 5.00 10.93
C THR A 65 -15.36 4.01 11.70
N VAL A 66 -14.79 2.84 12.04
CA VAL A 66 -15.43 1.88 12.96
C VAL A 66 -15.52 2.48 14.36
N GLY A 67 -16.64 2.28 15.04
CA GLY A 67 -17.04 3.03 16.24
C GLY A 67 -15.96 3.24 17.30
N ALA A 68 -15.22 2.19 17.66
CA ALA A 68 -14.16 2.32 18.67
C ALA A 68 -12.97 3.21 18.25
N ALA A 69 -12.66 3.29 16.95
CA ALA A 69 -11.65 4.22 16.45
C ALA A 69 -12.19 5.65 16.36
N PHE A 70 -13.47 5.80 16.01
CA PHE A 70 -14.16 7.09 16.08
C PHE A 70 -14.15 7.67 17.49
N ASP A 71 -14.57 6.87 18.46
CA ASP A 71 -14.64 7.29 19.86
C ASP A 71 -13.24 7.65 20.41
N ALA A 72 -12.19 6.91 19.98
CA ALA A 72 -10.80 7.21 20.35
C ALA A 72 -10.31 8.56 19.80
N LEU A 73 -10.64 8.90 18.55
CA LEU A 73 -10.29 10.20 17.97
C LEU A 73 -10.94 11.35 18.74
N LEU A 74 -12.24 11.24 19.05
CA LEU A 74 -12.94 12.30 19.78
C LEU A 74 -12.47 12.43 21.23
N ASN A 75 -12.10 11.32 21.89
CA ASN A 75 -11.55 11.35 23.25
C ASN A 75 -10.17 12.05 23.32
N GLU A 76 -9.42 12.04 22.24
CA GLU A 76 -8.14 12.75 22.11
C GLU A 76 -8.29 14.14 21.45
N GLU A 77 -9.52 14.63 21.31
CA GLU A 77 -9.86 15.92 20.68
C GLU A 77 -9.32 16.07 19.25
N LEU A 78 -9.27 14.96 18.48
CA LEU A 78 -8.77 14.90 17.11
C LEU A 78 -9.91 14.84 16.10
N LEU A 79 -9.78 15.55 14.99
CA LEU A 79 -10.79 15.65 13.92
C LEU A 79 -12.18 16.08 14.46
N VAL A 80 -12.22 16.83 15.57
CA VAL A 80 -13.45 17.36 16.14
C VAL A 80 -14.14 18.28 15.11
N ASP A 81 -15.45 18.18 15.02
CA ASP A 81 -16.28 18.94 14.07
C ASP A 81 -15.86 18.78 12.59
N TYR A 82 -15.09 17.73 12.27
CA TYR A 82 -14.78 17.45 10.87
C TYR A 82 -15.98 16.78 10.17
N PRO A 83 -16.61 17.45 9.18
CA PRO A 83 -17.80 16.92 8.53
C PRO A 83 -17.54 15.66 7.69
N GLY A 84 -16.26 15.40 7.36
CA GLY A 84 -15.84 14.20 6.64
C GLY A 84 -15.60 12.98 7.54
N LEU A 85 -15.79 13.09 8.87
CA LEU A 85 -15.62 11.98 9.79
C LEU A 85 -16.97 11.28 10.05
N HIS A 86 -17.10 10.04 9.61
CA HIS A 86 -18.35 9.27 9.68
C HIS A 86 -18.17 8.05 10.58
N ARG A 87 -19.13 7.83 11.48
CA ARG A 87 -19.14 6.71 12.41
C ARG A 87 -19.92 5.51 11.87
N LEU A 88 -19.29 4.34 11.86
CA LEU A 88 -19.95 3.03 11.73
C LEU A 88 -20.20 2.40 13.12
N PRO A 89 -21.04 1.36 13.21
CA PRO A 89 -21.13 0.54 14.41
C PRO A 89 -19.78 0.00 14.85
N ASN A 90 -19.67 -0.46 16.10
CA ASN A 90 -18.46 -1.13 16.58
C ASN A 90 -18.17 -2.42 15.82
N GLY A 91 -16.94 -2.93 15.90
CA GLY A 91 -16.53 -4.15 15.21
C GLY A 91 -17.44 -5.34 15.55
N ARG A 92 -17.78 -5.54 16.84
CA ARG A 92 -18.69 -6.58 17.31
C ARG A 92 -20.14 -6.43 16.82
N GLU A 93 -20.53 -5.24 16.38
CA GLU A 93 -21.85 -4.92 15.83
C GLU A 93 -21.82 -4.93 14.29
N GLY A 94 -20.79 -5.52 13.70
CA GLY A 94 -20.64 -5.66 12.25
C GLY A 94 -20.03 -4.45 11.54
N GLY A 95 -19.44 -3.49 12.27
CA GLY A 95 -18.81 -2.30 11.67
C GLY A 95 -17.73 -2.65 10.67
N LEU A 96 -16.86 -3.63 10.97
CA LEU A 96 -15.81 -4.07 10.06
C LEU A 96 -16.38 -4.73 8.80
N MET A 97 -17.41 -5.56 8.92
CA MET A 97 -18.09 -6.18 7.78
C MET A 97 -18.71 -5.12 6.83
N ARG A 98 -19.21 -4.01 7.39
CA ARG A 98 -19.70 -2.88 6.57
C ARG A 98 -18.60 -2.21 5.78
N VAL A 99 -17.38 -2.10 6.34
CA VAL A 99 -16.20 -1.61 5.59
C VAL A 99 -15.86 -2.57 4.46
N VAL A 100 -15.84 -3.90 4.72
CA VAL A 100 -15.61 -4.93 3.67
C VAL A 100 -16.61 -4.77 2.52
N SER A 101 -17.91 -4.66 2.85
CA SER A 101 -18.97 -4.45 1.85
C SER A 101 -18.73 -3.18 1.02
N ARG A 102 -18.34 -2.08 1.67
CA ARG A 102 -18.10 -0.79 0.99
C ARG A 102 -16.84 -0.77 0.13
N ILE A 103 -15.84 -1.57 0.44
CA ILE A 103 -14.71 -1.80 -0.48
C ILE A 103 -15.19 -2.48 -1.76
N ALA A 104 -16.12 -3.42 -1.66
CA ALA A 104 -16.72 -4.10 -2.83
C ALA A 104 -17.78 -3.26 -3.56
N GLY A 105 -18.06 -2.02 -3.12
CA GLY A 105 -19.01 -1.10 -3.77
C GLY A 105 -20.11 -0.59 -2.85
N GLY A 106 -20.41 -1.27 -1.74
CA GLY A 106 -21.51 -0.95 -0.83
C GLY A 106 -22.86 -1.50 -1.32
N LEU A 107 -23.91 -1.17 -0.58
CA LEU A 107 -25.27 -1.59 -0.90
C LEU A 107 -26.03 -0.51 -1.71
N THR A 108 -25.63 0.74 -1.54
CA THR A 108 -26.25 1.89 -2.21
C THR A 108 -25.22 2.75 -2.93
N PRO A 109 -25.61 3.47 -3.99
CA PRO A 109 -24.69 4.39 -4.68
C PRO A 109 -24.08 5.40 -3.70
N GLY A 110 -22.79 5.63 -3.83
CA GLY A 110 -22.07 6.60 -3.00
C GLY A 110 -21.54 6.04 -1.67
N GLU A 111 -21.74 4.75 -1.35
CA GLU A 111 -21.15 4.12 -0.17
C GLU A 111 -19.76 3.53 -0.41
N ALA A 112 -19.35 3.37 -1.66
CA ALA A 112 -18.07 2.79 -2.01
C ALA A 112 -16.91 3.53 -1.32
N LEU A 113 -15.93 2.76 -0.82
CA LEU A 113 -14.67 3.27 -0.30
C LEU A 113 -13.58 3.13 -1.36
N ASP A 114 -12.66 4.08 -1.40
CA ASP A 114 -11.51 4.11 -2.28
C ASP A 114 -10.30 3.37 -1.72
N GLY A 115 -10.29 3.08 -0.43
CA GLY A 115 -9.26 2.35 0.27
C GLY A 115 -9.51 2.25 1.75
N VAL A 116 -8.55 1.70 2.47
CA VAL A 116 -8.62 1.50 3.92
C VAL A 116 -7.27 1.78 4.57
N ILE A 117 -7.30 2.55 5.64
CA ILE A 117 -6.25 2.60 6.65
C ILE A 117 -6.70 1.71 7.80
N PHE A 118 -6.01 0.61 8.02
CA PHE A 118 -6.28 -0.30 9.12
C PHE A 118 -5.00 -0.57 9.91
N LEU A 119 -4.79 0.20 10.97
CA LEU A 119 -3.62 0.05 11.82
C LEU A 119 -3.68 -1.28 12.57
N MET A 120 -2.83 -2.23 12.13
CA MET A 120 -2.84 -3.63 12.54
C MET A 120 -1.83 -3.87 13.66
N ASP A 121 -2.20 -4.77 14.60
CA ASP A 121 -1.26 -5.28 15.59
C ASP A 121 -0.70 -6.62 15.10
N PRO A 122 0.64 -6.78 15.02
CA PRO A 122 1.23 -8.00 14.50
C PRO A 122 1.14 -9.18 15.46
N VAL A 123 0.89 -8.95 16.74
CA VAL A 123 0.93 -9.98 17.79
C VAL A 123 -0.46 -10.47 18.19
N ASP A 124 -1.46 -9.59 18.20
CA ASP A 124 -2.82 -9.95 18.60
C ASP A 124 -3.53 -10.77 17.51
N PRO A 125 -3.94 -12.00 17.78
CA PRO A 125 -4.66 -12.84 16.82
C PRO A 125 -5.93 -12.19 16.27
N SER A 126 -6.51 -11.22 17.00
CA SER A 126 -7.69 -10.51 16.53
C SER A 126 -7.42 -9.58 15.34
N SER A 127 -6.15 -9.28 15.03
CA SER A 127 -5.75 -8.57 13.80
C SER A 127 -5.92 -9.43 12.54
N THR A 128 -6.06 -10.74 12.69
CA THR A 128 -6.11 -11.70 11.57
C THR A 128 -7.42 -12.49 11.52
N PHE A 129 -8.51 -11.98 12.15
CA PHE A 129 -9.79 -12.65 12.00
C PHE A 129 -10.37 -12.60 10.60
N PRO A 130 -11.40 -13.43 10.28
CA PRO A 130 -11.96 -13.55 8.94
C PRO A 130 -12.33 -12.22 8.28
N GLU A 131 -12.86 -11.26 9.03
CA GLU A 131 -13.26 -9.96 8.49
C GLU A 131 -12.05 -9.09 8.10
N ALA A 132 -10.96 -9.13 8.88
CA ALA A 132 -9.73 -8.40 8.56
C ALA A 132 -9.06 -8.97 7.31
N GLN A 133 -8.97 -10.30 7.21
CA GLN A 133 -8.46 -11.00 6.03
C GLN A 133 -9.34 -10.76 4.79
N ALA A 134 -10.66 -10.81 4.97
CA ALA A 134 -11.60 -10.50 3.90
C ALA A 134 -11.45 -9.04 3.41
N LEU A 135 -11.27 -8.10 4.34
CA LEU A 135 -11.07 -6.69 4.00
C LEU A 135 -9.81 -6.50 3.15
N LYS A 136 -8.67 -7.03 3.59
CA LYS A 136 -7.42 -6.99 2.82
C LYS A 136 -7.60 -7.61 1.43
N ARG A 137 -8.16 -8.82 1.37
CA ARG A 137 -8.41 -9.51 0.11
C ARG A 137 -9.29 -8.69 -0.83
N GLN A 138 -10.35 -8.07 -0.33
CA GLN A 138 -11.22 -7.23 -1.14
C GLN A 138 -10.48 -5.98 -1.65
N CYS A 139 -9.63 -5.35 -0.83
CA CYS A 139 -8.79 -4.25 -1.27
C CYS A 139 -7.88 -4.68 -2.44
N VAL A 140 -7.14 -5.77 -2.29
CA VAL A 140 -6.26 -6.30 -3.36
C VAL A 140 -7.06 -6.67 -4.61
N THR A 141 -8.21 -7.34 -4.46
CA THR A 141 -9.08 -7.77 -5.58
C THR A 141 -9.61 -6.58 -6.38
N HIS A 142 -9.97 -5.51 -5.70
CA HIS A 142 -10.50 -4.29 -6.33
C HIS A 142 -9.43 -3.25 -6.65
N GLY A 143 -8.14 -3.56 -6.45
CA GLY A 143 -7.03 -2.62 -6.68
C GLY A 143 -7.08 -1.38 -5.79
N LYS A 144 -7.66 -1.49 -4.59
CA LYS A 144 -7.79 -0.40 -3.62
C LYS A 144 -6.71 -0.47 -2.57
N PRO A 145 -6.20 0.66 -2.07
CA PRO A 145 -5.21 0.68 -1.00
C PRO A 145 -5.67 -0.03 0.27
N PHE A 146 -4.80 -0.87 0.80
CA PHE A 146 -4.89 -1.41 2.15
C PHE A 146 -3.64 -1.01 2.91
N VAL A 147 -3.77 -0.12 3.87
CA VAL A 147 -2.63 0.52 4.56
C VAL A 147 -2.61 0.07 6.02
N PRO A 148 -1.73 -0.87 6.40
CA PRO A 148 -1.77 -1.51 7.72
C PRO A 148 -0.89 -0.86 8.79
N THR A 149 -0.03 0.11 8.43
CA THR A 149 1.01 0.67 9.32
C THR A 149 0.88 2.17 9.49
N LEU A 150 1.45 2.72 10.56
CA LEU A 150 1.50 4.16 10.79
C LEU A 150 2.32 4.87 9.70
N ALA A 151 3.51 4.36 9.38
CA ALA A 151 4.35 4.92 8.31
C ALA A 151 3.60 4.95 6.98
N GLY A 152 2.97 3.82 6.60
CA GLY A 152 2.15 3.76 5.39
C GLY A 152 0.94 4.69 5.41
N ALA A 153 0.30 4.87 6.57
CA ALA A 153 -0.87 5.74 6.70
C ALA A 153 -0.52 7.23 6.56
N LEU A 154 0.61 7.66 7.11
CA LEU A 154 1.15 9.01 6.92
C LEU A 154 1.51 9.24 5.45
N GLU A 155 2.32 8.36 4.89
CA GLU A 155 2.73 8.39 3.50
C GLU A 155 1.53 8.43 2.54
N TRP A 156 0.51 7.63 2.81
CA TRP A 156 -0.65 7.57 1.93
C TRP A 156 -1.42 8.90 1.86
N VAL A 157 -1.54 9.63 2.97
CA VAL A 157 -2.14 10.98 2.96
C VAL A 157 -1.28 11.95 2.14
N TRP A 158 0.04 11.87 2.23
CA TRP A 158 0.95 12.68 1.41
C TRP A 158 0.83 12.36 -0.08
N VAL A 159 0.76 11.07 -0.42
CA VAL A 159 0.54 10.61 -1.80
C VAL A 159 -0.80 11.15 -2.34
N GLU A 160 -1.89 11.04 -1.57
CA GLU A 160 -3.19 11.60 -1.98
C GLU A 160 -3.11 13.12 -2.20
N ALA A 161 -2.37 13.84 -1.36
CA ALA A 161 -2.16 15.27 -1.52
C ALA A 161 -1.37 15.60 -2.80
N LEU A 162 -0.28 14.90 -3.05
CA LEU A 162 0.53 15.06 -4.25
C LEU A 162 -0.28 14.75 -5.51
N VAL A 163 -1.00 13.64 -5.53
CA VAL A 163 -1.86 13.25 -6.67
C VAL A 163 -2.97 14.27 -6.90
N ALA A 164 -3.54 14.84 -5.84
CA ALA A 164 -4.51 15.94 -5.94
C ALA A 164 -3.92 17.27 -6.43
N GLY A 165 -2.60 17.35 -6.60
CA GLY A 165 -1.92 18.53 -7.14
C GLY A 165 -1.35 19.48 -6.10
N LEU A 166 -1.26 19.07 -4.84
CA LEU A 166 -0.56 19.85 -3.82
C LEU A 166 0.95 19.90 -4.16
N ALA A 167 1.53 21.08 -4.06
CA ALA A 167 2.97 21.23 -4.24
C ALA A 167 3.74 20.54 -3.10
N PRO A 168 4.85 19.81 -3.38
CA PRO A 168 5.59 19.06 -2.37
C PRO A 168 6.00 19.88 -1.14
N GLU A 169 6.37 21.15 -1.34
CA GLU A 169 6.80 22.05 -0.27
C GLU A 169 5.70 22.30 0.78
N ARG A 170 4.44 22.09 0.41
CA ARG A 170 3.29 22.24 1.30
C ARG A 170 3.03 21.03 2.20
N LEU A 171 3.68 19.91 1.94
CA LEU A 171 3.65 18.75 2.84
C LEU A 171 4.45 18.98 4.12
N GLY A 172 5.41 19.92 4.09
CA GLY A 172 6.37 20.15 5.16
C GLY A 172 7.68 19.35 4.99
N ALA A 173 8.75 19.85 5.58
CA ALA A 173 10.10 19.29 5.39
C ALA A 173 10.22 17.82 5.83
N THR A 174 9.57 17.46 6.94
CA THR A 174 9.58 16.06 7.44
C THR A 174 8.94 15.10 6.44
N ALA A 175 7.77 15.44 5.89
CA ALA A 175 7.09 14.59 4.93
C ALA A 175 7.90 14.42 3.63
N VAL A 176 8.51 15.51 3.14
CA VAL A 176 9.36 15.45 1.95
C VAL A 176 10.60 14.59 2.18
N ALA A 177 11.23 14.70 3.36
CA ALA A 177 12.38 13.87 3.72
C ALA A 177 12.01 12.39 3.86
N GLU A 178 10.86 12.08 4.45
CA GLU A 178 10.39 10.69 4.58
C GLU A 178 9.94 10.08 3.23
N LEU A 179 9.57 10.90 2.26
CA LEU A 179 9.23 10.48 0.90
C LEU A 179 10.46 10.37 -0.02
N ASP A 180 11.62 10.92 0.37
CA ASP A 180 12.82 10.83 -0.46
C ASP A 180 13.38 9.40 -0.46
N PRO A 181 13.52 8.75 -1.61
CA PRO A 181 14.04 7.40 -1.70
C PRO A 181 15.56 7.29 -1.50
N ALA A 182 16.30 8.40 -1.45
CA ALA A 182 17.76 8.40 -1.49
C ALA A 182 18.44 7.64 -0.34
N ASP A 183 17.81 7.62 0.84
CA ASP A 183 18.31 6.92 2.04
C ASP A 183 17.47 5.66 2.38
N GLN A 184 16.68 5.16 1.43
CA GLN A 184 15.76 4.05 1.66
C GLN A 184 16.11 2.80 0.86
N THR A 185 15.85 1.64 1.46
CA THR A 185 15.86 0.35 0.77
C THR A 185 14.45 -0.03 0.35
N LEU A 186 14.30 -0.40 -0.92
CA LEU A 186 13.07 -0.86 -1.53
C LEU A 186 13.10 -2.37 -1.76
N ALA A 187 12.13 -3.10 -1.23
CA ALA A 187 11.89 -4.51 -1.56
C ALA A 187 10.82 -4.65 -2.66
N LEU A 188 11.14 -5.44 -3.69
CA LEU A 188 10.27 -5.72 -4.83
C LEU A 188 9.92 -7.22 -4.85
N ILE A 189 8.71 -7.56 -4.48
CA ILE A 189 8.22 -8.93 -4.33
C ILE A 189 6.95 -9.12 -5.16
N ALA A 190 6.80 -10.26 -5.79
CA ALA A 190 5.59 -10.58 -6.54
C ALA A 190 5.31 -12.08 -6.50
N HIS A 191 4.03 -12.45 -6.34
CA HIS A 191 3.57 -13.81 -6.61
C HIS A 191 3.78 -14.15 -8.08
N ASP A 192 3.86 -15.44 -8.41
CA ASP A 192 4.16 -15.92 -9.76
C ASP A 192 3.25 -15.32 -10.83
N ALA A 193 1.95 -15.28 -10.56
CA ALA A 193 0.96 -14.69 -11.46
C ALA A 193 1.07 -13.16 -11.62
N ARG A 194 1.87 -12.49 -10.79
CA ARG A 194 2.03 -11.02 -10.74
C ARG A 194 3.42 -10.54 -11.17
N LYS A 195 4.36 -11.46 -11.46
CA LYS A 195 5.74 -11.09 -11.84
C LYS A 195 5.80 -10.23 -13.09
N ALA A 196 5.00 -10.54 -14.11
CA ALA A 196 4.93 -9.71 -15.32
C ALA A 196 4.48 -8.26 -14.99
N GLN A 197 3.48 -8.10 -14.12
CA GLN A 197 3.02 -6.79 -13.69
C GLN A 197 4.08 -6.04 -12.87
N MET A 198 4.90 -6.75 -12.08
CA MET A 198 6.02 -6.15 -11.35
C MET A 198 7.10 -5.65 -12.32
N VAL A 199 7.43 -6.41 -13.36
CA VAL A 199 8.38 -6.00 -14.40
C VAL A 199 7.86 -4.79 -15.18
N ASP A 200 6.59 -4.79 -15.56
CA ASP A 200 5.95 -3.68 -16.26
C ASP A 200 5.95 -2.41 -15.39
N PHE A 201 5.59 -2.53 -14.12
CA PHE A 201 5.63 -1.43 -13.15
C PHE A 201 7.05 -0.88 -12.99
N ALA A 202 8.03 -1.74 -12.77
CA ALA A 202 9.42 -1.33 -12.65
C ALA A 202 9.94 -0.69 -13.93
N GLY A 203 9.48 -1.16 -15.09
CA GLY A 203 9.80 -0.55 -16.37
C GLY A 203 9.18 0.84 -16.55
N GLN A 204 7.96 1.05 -16.12
CA GLN A 204 7.29 2.36 -16.21
C GLN A 204 7.90 3.41 -15.29
N HIS A 205 8.31 3.00 -14.09
CA HIS A 205 8.80 3.88 -13.03
C HIS A 205 10.30 3.68 -12.75
N PHE A 206 11.07 3.25 -13.77
CA PHE A 206 12.47 2.86 -13.62
C PHE A 206 13.35 3.95 -13.00
N ASP A 207 13.19 5.18 -13.44
CA ASP A 207 13.98 6.32 -12.96
C ASP A 207 13.67 6.62 -11.48
N LEU A 208 12.38 6.62 -11.09
CA LEU A 208 11.97 6.78 -9.70
C LEU A 208 12.56 5.67 -8.81
N LEU A 209 12.38 4.42 -9.23
CA LEU A 209 12.84 3.27 -8.43
C LEU A 209 14.37 3.20 -8.36
N SER A 210 15.07 3.75 -9.35
CA SER A 210 16.53 3.85 -9.35
C SER A 210 17.08 4.90 -8.38
N ARG A 211 16.23 5.78 -7.86
CA ARG A 211 16.61 6.78 -6.83
C ARG A 211 16.78 6.15 -5.44
N PHE A 212 16.20 4.98 -5.18
CA PHE A 212 16.41 4.30 -3.90
C PHE A 212 17.88 3.95 -3.70
N GLU A 213 18.39 4.14 -2.47
CA GLU A 213 19.76 3.78 -2.11
C GLU A 213 20.04 2.31 -2.44
N SER A 214 19.12 1.44 -2.04
CA SER A 214 19.20 0.01 -2.30
C SER A 214 17.87 -0.56 -2.78
N ARG A 215 17.94 -1.60 -3.61
CA ARG A 215 16.78 -2.38 -4.07
C ARG A 215 17.07 -3.85 -3.82
N VAL A 216 16.09 -4.55 -3.24
CA VAL A 216 16.16 -5.98 -2.97
C VAL A 216 14.96 -6.69 -3.56
N ALA A 217 15.09 -7.95 -3.91
CA ALA A 217 13.99 -8.74 -4.46
C ALA A 217 14.17 -10.24 -4.19
N THR A 218 13.08 -10.99 -4.18
CA THR A 218 13.13 -12.45 -4.14
C THR A 218 13.63 -13.04 -5.47
N GLY A 219 14.22 -14.21 -5.42
CA GLY A 219 15.06 -14.80 -6.45
C GLY A 219 14.61 -14.64 -7.90
N THR A 220 13.44 -15.17 -8.27
CA THR A 220 12.95 -15.09 -9.66
C THR A 220 12.56 -13.67 -10.06
N THR A 221 11.86 -12.96 -9.18
CA THR A 221 11.48 -11.55 -9.40
C THR A 221 12.73 -10.70 -9.63
N GLY A 222 13.74 -10.83 -8.76
CA GLY A 222 15.00 -10.09 -8.89
C GLY A 222 15.78 -10.42 -10.16
N GLY A 223 15.71 -11.66 -10.66
CA GLY A 223 16.27 -12.03 -11.96
C GLY A 223 15.66 -11.24 -13.10
N LEU A 224 14.34 -11.24 -13.19
CA LEU A 224 13.60 -10.51 -14.23
C LEU A 224 13.82 -9.00 -14.17
N LEU A 225 13.90 -8.43 -12.95
CA LEU A 225 14.16 -7.00 -12.75
C LEU A 225 15.59 -6.62 -13.18
N ASN A 226 16.57 -7.45 -12.92
CA ASN A 226 17.94 -7.22 -13.40
C ASN A 226 18.04 -7.32 -14.93
N GLU A 227 17.35 -8.28 -15.56
CA GLU A 227 17.27 -8.38 -17.01
C GLU A 227 16.62 -7.13 -17.63
N LEU A 228 15.53 -6.66 -17.04
CA LEU A 228 14.90 -5.40 -17.43
C LEU A 228 15.89 -4.23 -17.36
N ALA A 229 16.61 -4.09 -16.24
CA ALA A 229 17.54 -2.99 -16.02
C ALA A 229 18.68 -3.00 -17.05
N TRP A 230 19.26 -4.16 -17.31
CA TRP A 230 20.31 -4.30 -18.33
C TRP A 230 19.81 -3.97 -19.74
N SER A 231 18.58 -4.34 -20.06
CA SER A 231 17.95 -3.98 -21.34
C SER A 231 17.73 -2.48 -21.49
N ARG A 232 17.69 -1.74 -20.37
CA ARG A 232 17.55 -0.28 -20.31
C ARG A 232 18.89 0.48 -20.21
N GLY A 233 19.99 -0.24 -20.26
CA GLY A 233 21.33 0.37 -20.22
C GLY A 233 21.95 0.47 -18.82
N TRP A 234 21.37 -0.19 -17.80
CA TRP A 234 22.05 -0.34 -16.51
C TRP A 234 23.37 -1.07 -16.73
N PRO A 235 24.46 -0.71 -16.02
CA PRO A 235 25.78 -1.28 -16.28
C PRO A 235 25.78 -2.82 -16.24
N ALA A 236 26.27 -3.43 -17.31
CA ALA A 236 26.33 -4.88 -17.42
C ALA A 236 27.20 -5.48 -16.31
N GLY A 237 26.71 -6.54 -15.68
CA GLY A 237 27.39 -7.19 -14.55
C GLY A 237 27.16 -6.53 -13.19
N GLN A 238 26.50 -5.39 -13.13
CA GLN A 238 26.02 -4.81 -11.87
C GLN A 238 24.53 -5.12 -11.68
N PRO A 239 24.13 -5.72 -10.53
CA PRO A 239 22.72 -5.94 -10.27
C PRO A 239 22.01 -4.61 -9.97
N TRP A 240 20.86 -4.39 -10.59
CA TRP A 240 19.98 -3.27 -10.25
C TRP A 240 19.24 -3.51 -8.93
N VAL A 241 18.88 -4.80 -8.68
CA VAL A 241 18.36 -5.26 -7.40
C VAL A 241 19.26 -6.38 -6.86
N THR A 242 19.51 -6.37 -5.55
CA THR A 242 20.13 -7.49 -4.84
C THR A 242 19.12 -8.63 -4.74
N ARG A 243 19.50 -9.82 -5.22
CA ARG A 243 18.64 -11.01 -5.22
C ARG A 243 18.84 -11.81 -3.94
N TYR A 244 17.76 -12.07 -3.23
CA TYR A 244 17.68 -13.07 -2.18
C TYR A 244 17.23 -14.42 -2.75
N GLN A 245 16.99 -15.41 -1.89
CA GLN A 245 16.43 -16.69 -2.32
C GLN A 245 15.04 -16.51 -2.95
N SER A 246 14.55 -17.51 -3.66
CA SER A 246 13.14 -17.52 -4.07
C SER A 246 12.23 -17.64 -2.83
N GLY A 247 11.00 -17.14 -2.90
CA GLY A 247 10.04 -17.18 -1.80
C GLY A 247 9.97 -18.56 -1.13
N PRO A 248 9.68 -19.66 -1.88
CA PRO A 248 9.62 -21.03 -1.33
C PRO A 248 10.94 -21.55 -0.71
N LEU A 249 12.06 -20.89 -0.97
CA LEU A 249 13.36 -21.21 -0.40
C LEU A 249 13.80 -20.24 0.71
N GLY A 250 12.85 -19.45 1.23
CA GLY A 250 13.08 -18.54 2.36
C GLY A 250 13.44 -17.11 1.98
N GLY A 251 13.31 -16.71 0.70
CA GLY A 251 13.58 -15.34 0.27
C GLY A 251 12.70 -14.30 0.94
N ASP A 252 11.42 -14.64 1.17
CA ASP A 252 10.49 -13.75 1.87
C ASP A 252 10.91 -13.57 3.35
N ALA A 253 11.42 -14.61 3.99
CA ALA A 253 11.96 -14.53 5.35
C ALA A 253 13.21 -13.64 5.43
N GLN A 254 14.10 -13.73 4.45
CA GLN A 254 15.30 -12.89 4.39
C GLN A 254 14.95 -11.40 4.24
N ILE A 255 13.97 -11.08 3.39
CA ILE A 255 13.50 -9.69 3.25
C ILE A 255 12.74 -9.23 4.49
N ALA A 256 11.94 -10.12 5.11
CA ALA A 256 11.24 -9.84 6.38
C ALA A 256 12.23 -9.49 7.51
N GLU A 257 13.38 -10.14 7.57
CA GLU A 257 14.45 -9.83 8.52
C GLU A 257 14.99 -8.41 8.29
N LEU A 258 15.25 -8.01 7.03
CA LEU A 258 15.67 -6.63 6.71
C LEU A 258 14.64 -5.59 7.17
N VAL A 259 13.34 -5.90 7.02
CA VAL A 259 12.26 -5.02 7.51
C VAL A 259 12.29 -4.90 9.03
N LEU A 260 12.44 -6.00 9.75
CA LEU A 260 12.48 -6.02 11.21
C LEU A 260 13.70 -5.28 11.75
N ASP A 261 14.85 -5.42 11.11
CA ASP A 261 16.10 -4.74 11.46
C ASP A 261 16.10 -3.25 11.10
N GLY A 262 15.06 -2.78 10.40
CA GLY A 262 14.96 -1.40 9.93
C GLY A 262 15.87 -1.10 8.73
N ALA A 263 16.40 -2.12 8.08
CA ALA A 263 17.22 -2.01 6.89
C ALA A 263 16.41 -1.97 5.58
N CYS A 264 15.08 -2.11 5.66
CA CYS A 264 14.16 -1.95 4.53
C CYS A 264 12.94 -1.14 4.96
N GLN A 265 12.75 0.04 4.35
CA GLN A 265 11.71 1.00 4.70
C GLN A 265 10.49 0.91 3.79
N LYS A 266 10.64 0.34 2.60
CA LYS A 266 9.59 0.23 1.59
C LYS A 266 9.48 -1.17 1.04
N VAL A 267 8.25 -1.73 1.08
CA VAL A 267 7.93 -3.00 0.45
C VAL A 267 6.88 -2.79 -0.63
N ILE A 268 7.16 -3.22 -1.84
CA ILE A 268 6.15 -3.37 -2.90
C ILE A 268 5.95 -4.86 -3.11
N PHE A 269 4.80 -5.35 -2.69
CA PHE A 269 4.46 -6.76 -2.78
C PHE A 269 3.20 -6.94 -3.63
N PHE A 270 3.36 -7.36 -4.88
CA PHE A 270 2.22 -7.62 -5.75
C PHE A 270 1.61 -8.98 -5.41
N GLU A 271 0.57 -8.92 -4.60
CA GLU A 271 -0.16 -10.07 -4.15
C GLU A 271 -1.15 -10.59 -5.20
N ASP A 272 -1.28 -11.90 -5.29
CA ASP A 272 -2.38 -12.54 -5.99
C ASP A 272 -3.45 -12.94 -4.95
N PRO A 273 -4.64 -12.33 -4.98
CA PRO A 273 -5.71 -12.63 -4.02
C PRO A 273 -6.28 -14.05 -4.18
N HIS A 274 -5.88 -14.78 -5.22
CA HIS A 274 -6.32 -16.13 -5.53
C HIS A 274 -5.24 -17.20 -5.26
N VAL A 275 -4.10 -16.81 -4.67
CA VAL A 275 -3.04 -17.76 -4.30
C VAL A 275 -3.59 -18.85 -3.37
N ALA A 276 -3.25 -20.09 -3.68
CA ALA A 276 -3.62 -21.24 -2.87
C ALA A 276 -2.90 -21.20 -1.50
N ARG A 277 -3.53 -21.80 -0.48
CA ARG A 277 -3.10 -21.85 0.94
C ARG A 277 -1.63 -22.27 1.18
N GLN A 278 -0.96 -22.87 0.22
CA GLN A 278 0.42 -23.35 0.34
C GLN A 278 1.45 -22.21 0.55
N HIS A 279 1.15 -20.99 0.10
CA HIS A 279 2.01 -19.81 0.26
C HIS A 279 1.50 -18.81 1.31
N GLU A 280 0.42 -19.14 2.02
CA GLU A 280 -0.20 -18.24 2.99
C GLU A 280 0.74 -17.93 4.17
N ALA A 281 1.57 -18.90 4.57
CA ALA A 281 2.52 -18.71 5.65
C ALA A 281 3.62 -17.68 5.32
N ASP A 282 4.12 -17.71 4.09
CA ASP A 282 5.19 -16.79 3.63
C ASP A 282 4.64 -15.36 3.50
N ILE A 283 3.42 -15.22 2.97
CA ILE A 283 2.71 -13.94 2.90
C ILE A 283 2.51 -13.36 4.30
N GLN A 284 1.98 -14.16 5.22
CA GLN A 284 1.73 -13.74 6.60
C GLN A 284 3.02 -13.37 7.34
N LEU A 285 4.14 -14.05 7.06
CA LEU A 285 5.44 -13.72 7.62
C LEU A 285 5.88 -12.31 7.21
N MET A 286 5.84 -12.00 5.92
CA MET A 286 6.20 -10.67 5.40
C MET A 286 5.28 -9.59 5.96
N GLU A 287 3.97 -9.84 6.01
CA GLU A 287 3.00 -8.91 6.58
C GLU A 287 3.27 -8.62 8.05
N ARG A 288 3.52 -9.66 8.83
CA ARG A 288 3.84 -9.50 10.26
C ARG A 288 5.12 -8.71 10.46
N ALA A 289 6.13 -8.89 9.63
CA ALA A 289 7.35 -8.10 9.69
C ALA A 289 7.06 -6.61 9.41
N VAL A 290 6.30 -6.30 8.37
CA VAL A 290 5.88 -4.93 8.04
C VAL A 290 5.04 -4.32 9.19
N TRP A 291 4.07 -5.06 9.74
CA TRP A 291 3.25 -4.54 10.84
C TRP A 291 4.06 -4.33 12.12
N SER A 292 5.04 -5.20 12.39
CA SER A 292 5.96 -5.05 13.53
C SER A 292 6.87 -3.83 13.39
N ALA A 293 7.28 -3.50 12.16
CA ALA A 293 8.05 -2.31 11.84
C ALA A 293 7.15 -1.06 11.59
N GLY A 294 5.92 -1.07 12.06
CA GLY A 294 4.81 -0.19 11.68
C GLY A 294 5.06 1.32 11.64
N ALA A 295 6.02 1.85 12.42
CA ALA A 295 6.42 3.26 12.36
C ALA A 295 7.56 3.53 11.35
N ARG A 296 8.18 2.49 10.77
CA ARG A 296 9.41 2.61 9.96
C ARG A 296 9.29 2.00 8.57
N CYS A 297 8.25 1.19 8.33
CA CYS A 297 8.08 0.49 7.06
C CYS A 297 6.66 0.65 6.53
N SER A 298 6.55 0.89 5.23
CA SER A 298 5.27 0.88 4.51
C SER A 298 5.25 -0.21 3.45
N CYS A 299 4.04 -0.69 3.13
CA CYS A 299 3.84 -1.74 2.13
C CYS A 299 2.75 -1.36 1.13
N LEU A 300 3.06 -1.57 -0.15
CA LEU A 300 2.14 -1.40 -1.27
C LEU A 300 1.82 -2.80 -1.83
N ASN A 301 0.59 -3.26 -1.68
CA ASN A 301 0.21 -4.65 -1.89
C ASN A 301 -0.48 -4.95 -3.23
N SER A 302 -0.60 -3.96 -4.10
CA SER A 302 -1.20 -4.14 -5.42
C SER A 302 -0.58 -3.24 -6.48
N PRO A 303 -0.63 -3.62 -7.77
CA PRO A 303 -0.15 -2.78 -8.86
C PRO A 303 -0.81 -1.41 -8.91
N ALA A 304 -2.12 -1.34 -8.64
CA ALA A 304 -2.85 -0.07 -8.65
C ALA A 304 -2.41 0.87 -7.52
N MET A 305 -2.20 0.34 -6.33
CA MET A 305 -1.68 1.10 -5.19
C MET A 305 -0.26 1.63 -5.47
N ALA A 306 0.61 0.76 -6.00
CA ALA A 306 1.98 1.14 -6.35
C ALA A 306 2.03 2.21 -7.46
N ALA A 307 1.16 2.11 -8.48
CA ALA A 307 1.09 3.10 -9.55
C ALA A 307 0.65 4.48 -9.03
N LEU A 308 -0.34 4.54 -8.14
CA LEU A 308 -0.78 5.80 -7.54
C LEU A 308 0.32 6.41 -6.65
N TRP A 309 0.99 5.58 -5.87
CA TRP A 309 2.14 5.98 -5.07
C TRP A 309 3.27 6.55 -5.94
N ALA A 310 3.66 5.86 -7.02
CA ALA A 310 4.69 6.32 -7.93
C ALA A 310 4.31 7.66 -8.59
N GLN A 311 3.07 7.81 -9.04
CA GLN A 311 2.55 9.07 -9.59
C GLN A 311 2.67 10.24 -8.60
N GLY A 312 2.47 10.00 -7.31
CA GLY A 312 2.68 11.01 -6.27
C GLY A 312 4.16 11.38 -6.14
N LEU A 313 5.04 10.38 -6.00
CA LEU A 313 6.47 10.59 -5.78
C LEU A 313 7.20 11.19 -6.98
N GLU A 314 6.77 10.91 -8.21
CA GLU A 314 7.33 11.52 -9.42
C GLU A 314 7.15 13.05 -9.47
N ARG A 315 6.27 13.61 -8.64
CA ARG A 315 6.12 15.07 -8.48
C ARG A 315 7.17 15.70 -7.57
N ILE A 316 7.85 14.88 -6.77
CA ILE A 316 8.97 15.32 -5.91
C ILE A 316 10.24 15.30 -6.76
N GLN A 317 10.79 16.49 -7.00
CA GLN A 317 12.07 16.59 -7.71
C GLN A 317 13.18 15.96 -6.85
N PRO A 318 14.15 15.25 -7.46
CA PRO A 318 15.35 14.82 -6.75
C PRO A 318 16.07 16.03 -6.17
N SER A 319 16.46 15.95 -4.88
CA SER A 319 17.31 16.94 -4.21
C SER A 319 18.71 16.98 -4.80
#